data_c1bca9b3918ef514f1c302a570d28d05
#
_entry.id   c1bca9b3918ef514f1c302a570d28d05
#
_cell.length_a   1.000
_cell.length_b   1.000
_cell.length_c   1.000
_cell.angle_alpha   90.00
_cell.angle_beta   90.00
_cell.angle_gamma   90.00
#
_symmetry.space_group_name_H-M   'P 1'
#
loop_
_entity.id
_entity.type
_entity.pdbx_description
1 polymer ?
#
loop_
_entity_poly.entity_id
_entity_poly.type
_entity_poly.pdbx_seq_one_letter_code
_entity_poly.pdbx_strand_id
1 'polypeptide(L)'
;YLVKYDSTQGKAKEEVFSKKSSADVAEDDILVVDGHEIKCLAVKEGPAALPWKDLGVDIVIESTGLFTEADKAKGHMAAGAKKVIISAPGKNEDITVVMGVNHEKYDPAAHHIISNASCTTNCLAPIVHVLLKEGFGVEEGLMTTVHSYTATQKTVDGPSKKDWKGGRSAAINIIPSSTGAAKAVGLAIPE
;
A
#
# COMPACT_ATOMS: atom_id res chain seq x y z
N TYR A 1 -9.96 10.20 -14.80
CA TYR A 1 -9.47 11.57 -14.58
C TYR A 1 -8.21 11.57 -13.70
N LEU A 2 -8.23 10.94 -12.50
CA LEU A 2 -7.12 10.95 -11.54
C LEU A 2 -5.85 10.25 -12.06
N VAL A 3 -5.97 9.25 -12.92
CA VAL A 3 -4.82 8.63 -13.58
C VAL A 3 -4.18 9.60 -14.61
N LYS A 4 -4.99 10.43 -15.24
CA LYS A 4 -4.51 11.38 -16.26
C LYS A 4 -3.91 12.65 -15.67
N TYR A 5 -4.43 13.11 -14.53
CA TYR A 5 -4.01 14.36 -13.89
C TYR A 5 -3.73 14.12 -12.42
N ASP A 6 -2.49 14.32 -12.03
CA ASP A 6 -2.02 14.21 -10.65
C ASP A 6 -1.44 15.53 -10.17
N SER A 7 -1.76 15.94 -8.93
CA SER A 7 -1.33 17.22 -8.38
C SER A 7 0.18 17.28 -8.11
N THR A 8 0.81 16.12 -7.91
CA THR A 8 2.25 16.01 -7.59
C THR A 8 3.05 15.64 -8.84
N GLN A 9 2.59 14.63 -9.59
CA GLN A 9 3.29 14.11 -10.77
C GLN A 9 2.94 14.86 -12.06
N GLY A 10 1.87 15.66 -12.05
CA GLY A 10 1.41 16.40 -13.21
C GLY A 10 0.51 15.59 -14.13
N LYS A 11 0.45 15.99 -15.39
CA LYS A 11 -0.34 15.30 -16.41
C LYS A 11 0.43 14.11 -16.96
N ALA A 12 -0.23 12.94 -17.05
CA ALA A 12 0.32 11.77 -17.73
C ALA A 12 0.74 12.09 -19.16
N LYS A 13 1.89 11.58 -19.57
CA LYS A 13 2.40 11.72 -20.95
C LYS A 13 1.71 10.72 -21.87
N GLU A 14 1.29 9.59 -21.31
CA GLU A 14 0.59 8.51 -21.98
C GLU A 14 -0.82 8.95 -22.36
N GLU A 15 -1.37 8.36 -23.42
CA GLU A 15 -2.78 8.50 -23.76
C GLU A 15 -3.63 7.79 -22.71
N VAL A 16 -4.55 8.53 -22.05
CA VAL A 16 -5.44 7.99 -21.03
C VAL A 16 -6.88 8.35 -21.33
N PHE A 17 -7.73 7.33 -21.50
CA PHE A 17 -9.18 7.50 -21.68
C PHE A 17 -9.91 6.29 -21.08
N SER A 18 -11.25 6.37 -21.00
CA SER A 18 -12.11 5.27 -20.59
C SER A 18 -13.10 4.92 -21.69
N LYS A 19 -13.59 3.69 -21.65
CA LYS A 19 -14.62 3.19 -22.56
C LYS A 19 -15.48 2.12 -21.89
N LYS A 20 -16.60 1.80 -22.51
CA LYS A 20 -17.45 0.67 -22.13
C LYS A 20 -16.94 -0.62 -22.75
N SER A 21 -17.03 -1.73 -22.01
CA SER A 21 -16.71 -3.06 -22.54
C SER A 21 -17.79 -3.56 -23.51
N SER A 22 -19.05 -3.13 -23.33
CA SER A 22 -20.18 -3.42 -24.22
C SER A 22 -21.22 -2.28 -24.21
N ALA A 23 -22.15 -2.31 -25.14
CA ALA A 23 -23.24 -1.32 -25.22
C ALA A 23 -24.20 -1.40 -24.03
N ASP A 24 -24.28 -2.55 -23.36
CA ASP A 24 -25.20 -2.81 -22.26
C ASP A 24 -24.67 -2.32 -20.90
N VAL A 25 -23.40 -1.93 -20.83
CA VAL A 25 -22.78 -1.43 -19.59
C VAL A 25 -23.20 0.03 -19.38
N ALA A 26 -23.68 0.37 -18.18
CA ALA A 26 -24.20 1.71 -17.87
C ALA A 26 -23.09 2.77 -17.89
N GLU A 27 -21.90 2.45 -17.33
CA GLU A 27 -20.75 3.35 -17.19
C GLU A 27 -19.52 2.74 -17.85
N ASP A 28 -18.47 3.55 -18.05
CA ASP A 28 -17.19 3.07 -18.54
C ASP A 28 -16.53 2.14 -17.52
N ASP A 29 -16.30 0.89 -17.92
CA ASP A 29 -15.70 -0.17 -17.10
C ASP A 29 -14.31 -0.62 -17.59
N ILE A 30 -13.80 0.03 -18.64
CA ILE A 30 -12.45 -0.16 -19.17
C ILE A 30 -11.69 1.16 -19.11
N LEU A 31 -10.56 1.17 -18.42
CA LEU A 31 -9.56 2.23 -18.49
C LEU A 31 -8.50 1.83 -19.52
N VAL A 32 -8.18 2.75 -20.44
CA VAL A 32 -7.11 2.54 -21.42
C VAL A 32 -5.96 3.48 -21.11
N VAL A 33 -4.77 2.90 -20.97
CA VAL A 33 -3.52 3.64 -20.76
C VAL A 33 -2.51 3.19 -21.80
N ASP A 34 -2.12 4.07 -22.68
CA ASP A 34 -1.18 3.81 -23.79
C ASP A 34 -1.52 2.54 -24.58
N GLY A 35 -2.79 2.39 -24.92
CA GLY A 35 -3.34 1.23 -25.65
C GLY A 35 -3.60 -0.02 -24.79
N HIS A 36 -3.15 -0.06 -23.54
CA HIS A 36 -3.42 -1.18 -22.62
C HIS A 36 -4.77 -1.04 -21.93
N GLU A 37 -5.63 -2.04 -22.08
CA GLU A 37 -6.94 -2.09 -21.46
C GLU A 37 -6.88 -2.65 -20.05
N ILE A 38 -7.45 -1.92 -19.09
CA ILE A 38 -7.53 -2.25 -17.68
C ILE A 38 -9.01 -2.34 -17.33
N LYS A 39 -9.46 -3.53 -16.91
CA LYS A 39 -10.85 -3.73 -16.49
C LYS A 39 -11.06 -3.15 -15.10
N CYS A 40 -12.06 -2.29 -14.96
CA CYS A 40 -12.46 -1.69 -13.69
C CYS A 40 -13.62 -2.49 -13.09
N LEU A 41 -13.49 -2.90 -11.83
CA LEU A 41 -14.48 -3.67 -11.12
C LEU A 41 -15.04 -2.87 -9.94
N ALA A 42 -16.31 -3.03 -9.62
CA ALA A 42 -16.99 -2.39 -8.50
C ALA A 42 -17.75 -3.44 -7.65
N VAL A 43 -16.99 -4.34 -7.01
CA VAL A 43 -17.53 -5.42 -6.16
C VAL A 43 -17.50 -4.97 -4.71
N LYS A 44 -18.65 -4.98 -4.03
CA LYS A 44 -18.81 -4.50 -2.65
C LYS A 44 -18.77 -5.62 -1.60
N GLU A 45 -18.91 -6.85 -2.00
CA GLU A 45 -19.04 -8.03 -1.14
C GLU A 45 -17.69 -8.47 -0.53
N GLY A 46 -16.61 -7.83 -0.95
CA GLY A 46 -15.26 -8.07 -0.42
C GLY A 46 -14.37 -8.92 -1.34
N PRO A 47 -13.13 -9.20 -0.90
CA PRO A 47 -12.10 -9.80 -1.75
C PRO A 47 -12.45 -11.16 -2.34
N ALA A 48 -13.20 -11.99 -1.60
CA ALA A 48 -13.54 -13.34 -2.03
C ALA A 48 -14.58 -13.37 -3.18
N ALA A 49 -15.29 -12.27 -3.40
CA ALA A 49 -16.29 -12.15 -4.48
C ALA A 49 -15.69 -11.59 -5.78
N LEU A 50 -14.42 -11.22 -5.79
CA LEU A 50 -13.75 -10.70 -6.98
C LEU A 50 -13.47 -11.83 -7.98
N PRO A 51 -13.62 -11.61 -9.29
CA PRO A 51 -13.50 -12.67 -10.32
C PRO A 51 -12.04 -12.93 -10.73
N TRP A 52 -11.11 -13.07 -9.78
CA TRP A 52 -9.69 -13.21 -10.07
C TRP A 52 -9.38 -14.45 -10.89
N LYS A 53 -10.04 -15.57 -10.58
CA LYS A 53 -9.88 -16.83 -11.32
C LYS A 53 -10.30 -16.69 -12.78
N ASP A 54 -11.47 -16.07 -13.01
CA ASP A 54 -12.02 -15.93 -14.37
C ASP A 54 -11.22 -14.94 -15.21
N LEU A 55 -10.59 -13.96 -14.55
CA LEU A 55 -9.72 -12.96 -15.18
C LEU A 55 -8.26 -13.42 -15.30
N GLY A 56 -7.90 -14.60 -14.78
CA GLY A 56 -6.54 -15.13 -14.82
C GLY A 56 -5.55 -14.28 -13.99
N VAL A 57 -6.01 -13.66 -12.91
CA VAL A 57 -5.17 -12.80 -12.06
C VAL A 57 -4.33 -13.67 -11.12
N ASP A 58 -3.02 -13.59 -11.27
CA ASP A 58 -2.06 -14.32 -10.42
C ASP A 58 -1.68 -13.55 -9.17
N ILE A 59 -1.50 -12.24 -9.27
CA ILE A 59 -1.00 -11.37 -8.19
C ILE A 59 -1.99 -10.24 -7.95
N VAL A 60 -2.34 -10.01 -6.70
CA VAL A 60 -3.17 -8.88 -6.26
C VAL A 60 -2.34 -7.94 -5.41
N ILE A 61 -2.42 -6.65 -5.70
CA ILE A 61 -1.91 -5.59 -4.84
C ILE A 61 -3.07 -5.05 -4.02
N GLU A 62 -3.10 -5.37 -2.73
CA GLU A 62 -4.10 -4.88 -1.79
C GLU A 62 -3.72 -3.48 -1.30
N SER A 63 -4.36 -2.47 -1.86
CA SER A 63 -4.06 -1.05 -1.59
C SER A 63 -5.24 -0.28 -0.99
N THR A 64 -6.28 -0.98 -0.53
CA THR A 64 -7.47 -0.34 0.07
C THR A 64 -7.23 0.12 1.50
N GLY A 65 -6.27 -0.49 2.21
CA GLY A 65 -6.04 -0.31 3.63
C GLY A 65 -7.07 -1.00 4.54
N LEU A 66 -8.01 -1.77 3.98
CA LEU A 66 -9.08 -2.46 4.71
C LEU A 66 -8.73 -3.91 5.03
N PHE A 67 -7.98 -4.59 4.16
CA PHE A 67 -7.68 -6.01 4.24
C PHE A 67 -6.18 -6.24 4.52
N THR A 68 -5.66 -5.55 5.55
CA THR A 68 -4.24 -5.60 5.95
C THR A 68 -3.90 -6.79 6.84
N GLU A 69 -4.89 -7.47 7.42
CA GLU A 69 -4.68 -8.72 8.15
C GLU A 69 -4.66 -9.90 7.17
N ALA A 70 -3.71 -10.84 7.35
CA ALA A 70 -3.55 -11.99 6.45
C ALA A 70 -4.85 -12.77 6.24
N ASP A 71 -5.63 -13.02 7.31
CA ASP A 71 -6.89 -13.75 7.20
C ASP A 71 -7.94 -13.03 6.33
N LYS A 72 -7.93 -11.71 6.32
CA LYS A 72 -8.78 -10.91 5.43
C LYS A 72 -8.24 -10.90 4.00
N ALA A 73 -6.92 -10.76 3.83
CA ALA A 73 -6.25 -10.77 2.55
C ALA A 73 -6.39 -12.12 1.82
N LYS A 74 -6.51 -13.24 2.57
CA LYS A 74 -6.80 -14.58 2.03
C LYS A 74 -8.07 -14.64 1.17
N GLY A 75 -8.99 -13.70 1.32
CA GLY A 75 -10.15 -13.57 0.45
C GLY A 75 -9.78 -13.44 -1.02
N HIS A 76 -8.71 -12.73 -1.35
CA HIS A 76 -8.21 -12.63 -2.73
C HIS A 76 -7.69 -13.98 -3.26
N MET A 77 -7.05 -14.78 -2.38
CA MET A 77 -6.60 -16.12 -2.76
C MET A 77 -7.78 -17.07 -2.97
N ALA A 78 -8.81 -16.99 -2.13
CA ALA A 78 -10.05 -17.74 -2.30
C ALA A 78 -10.75 -17.39 -3.63
N ALA A 79 -10.61 -16.15 -4.09
CA ALA A 79 -11.11 -15.69 -5.39
C ALA A 79 -10.24 -16.14 -6.58
N GLY A 80 -9.06 -16.72 -6.34
CA GLY A 80 -8.21 -17.32 -7.39
C GLY A 80 -6.81 -16.72 -7.54
N ALA A 81 -6.48 -15.66 -6.84
CA ALA A 81 -5.11 -15.10 -6.85
C ALA A 81 -4.11 -16.05 -6.17
N LYS A 82 -2.89 -16.10 -6.67
CA LYS A 82 -1.80 -16.92 -6.12
C LYS A 82 -1.01 -16.19 -5.03
N LYS A 83 -0.90 -14.87 -5.16
CA LYS A 83 -0.15 -13.98 -4.26
C LYS A 83 -0.93 -12.72 -3.96
N VAL A 84 -0.77 -12.23 -2.74
CA VAL A 84 -1.31 -10.93 -2.31
C VAL A 84 -0.19 -10.08 -1.74
N ILE A 85 -0.01 -8.88 -2.26
CA ILE A 85 0.93 -7.89 -1.78
C ILE A 85 0.14 -6.78 -1.10
N ILE A 86 0.27 -6.64 0.21
CA ILE A 86 -0.37 -5.59 0.99
C ILE A 86 0.53 -4.35 0.95
N SER A 87 0.04 -3.24 0.39
CA SER A 87 0.79 -1.98 0.28
C SER A 87 0.82 -1.15 1.58
N ALA A 88 0.73 -1.82 2.72
CA ALA A 88 0.69 -1.25 4.06
C ALA A 88 1.30 -2.24 5.06
N PRO A 89 1.56 -1.85 6.33
CA PRO A 89 1.94 -2.80 7.36
C PRO A 89 0.89 -3.91 7.48
N GLY A 90 1.33 -5.15 7.32
CA GLY A 90 0.50 -6.33 7.46
C GLY A 90 0.34 -6.73 8.93
N LYS A 91 -0.54 -7.71 9.16
CA LYS A 91 -0.67 -8.42 10.42
C LYS A 91 -0.83 -9.90 10.12
N ASN A 92 0.04 -10.71 10.71
CA ASN A 92 0.11 -12.16 10.49
C ASN A 92 0.35 -12.55 9.02
N GLU A 93 0.99 -11.67 8.26
CA GLU A 93 1.48 -11.94 6.91
C GLU A 93 2.63 -12.96 6.95
N ASP A 94 2.91 -13.59 5.80
CA ASP A 94 3.99 -14.58 5.71
C ASP A 94 5.38 -13.92 5.78
N ILE A 95 5.49 -12.70 5.24
CA ILE A 95 6.72 -11.91 5.28
C ILE A 95 6.42 -10.42 5.10
N THR A 96 7.16 -9.58 5.83
CA THR A 96 7.27 -8.14 5.57
C THR A 96 8.56 -7.87 4.80
N VAL A 97 8.45 -7.25 3.62
CA VAL A 97 9.59 -6.99 2.72
C VAL A 97 9.85 -5.50 2.59
N VAL A 98 11.13 -5.12 2.72
CA VAL A 98 11.66 -3.82 2.33
C VAL A 98 12.72 -4.05 1.24
N MET A 99 12.47 -3.51 0.06
CA MET A 99 13.38 -3.68 -1.09
C MET A 99 14.76 -3.13 -0.79
N GLY A 100 15.79 -3.89 -1.16
CA GLY A 100 17.19 -3.55 -0.87
C GLY A 100 17.67 -3.90 0.55
N VAL A 101 16.75 -4.33 1.44
CA VAL A 101 17.06 -4.68 2.83
C VAL A 101 16.95 -6.20 3.05
N ASN A 102 15.76 -6.76 2.83
CA ASN A 102 15.50 -8.17 3.11
C ASN A 102 14.71 -8.89 2.01
N HIS A 103 14.62 -8.31 0.82
CA HIS A 103 13.86 -8.89 -0.30
C HIS A 103 14.39 -10.26 -0.75
N GLU A 104 15.67 -10.53 -0.52
CA GLU A 104 16.29 -11.83 -0.81
C GLU A 104 15.76 -12.97 0.10
N LYS A 105 15.11 -12.62 1.24
CA LYS A 105 14.47 -13.59 2.12
C LYS A 105 13.10 -14.07 1.61
N TYR A 106 12.62 -13.50 0.48
CA TYR A 106 11.37 -13.93 -0.13
C TYR A 106 11.50 -15.33 -0.72
N ASP A 107 10.65 -16.23 -0.27
CA ASP A 107 10.49 -17.58 -0.81
C ASP A 107 9.15 -17.68 -1.55
N PRO A 108 9.15 -17.85 -2.88
CA PRO A 108 7.91 -17.94 -3.65
C PRO A 108 7.06 -19.17 -3.31
N ALA A 109 7.65 -20.22 -2.74
CA ALA A 109 6.92 -21.43 -2.35
C ALA A 109 6.22 -21.28 -0.99
N ALA A 110 6.79 -20.50 -0.07
CA ALA A 110 6.30 -20.35 1.31
C ALA A 110 5.50 -19.04 1.52
N HIS A 111 5.87 -17.95 0.84
CA HIS A 111 5.29 -16.64 1.10
C HIS A 111 4.22 -16.27 0.06
N HIS A 112 2.98 -16.24 0.48
CA HIS A 112 1.80 -15.95 -0.36
C HIS A 112 1.17 -14.61 -0.03
N ILE A 113 1.20 -14.19 1.24
CA ILE A 113 0.71 -12.89 1.69
C ILE A 113 1.91 -12.08 2.18
N ILE A 114 2.23 -11.04 1.43
CA ILE A 114 3.44 -10.25 1.59
C ILE A 114 3.04 -8.83 1.99
N SER A 115 3.64 -8.28 3.05
CA SER A 115 3.52 -6.86 3.37
C SER A 115 4.70 -6.08 2.80
N ASN A 116 4.43 -4.96 2.15
CA ASN A 116 5.45 -4.00 1.72
C ASN A 116 5.76 -2.95 2.81
N ALA A 117 5.44 -3.24 4.06
CA ALA A 117 5.66 -2.38 5.22
C ALA A 117 4.98 -1.00 5.10
N SER A 118 5.43 0.00 5.88
CA SER A 118 4.95 1.37 5.82
C SER A 118 5.91 2.29 5.05
N CYS A 119 5.44 3.46 4.68
CA CYS A 119 6.27 4.53 4.11
C CYS A 119 7.45 4.88 5.03
N THR A 120 7.21 5.03 6.32
CA THR A 120 8.27 5.34 7.30
C THR A 120 9.24 4.16 7.48
N THR A 121 8.77 2.91 7.46
CA THR A 121 9.64 1.72 7.49
C THR A 121 10.52 1.65 6.25
N ASN A 122 9.97 1.89 5.08
CA ASN A 122 10.73 1.93 3.82
C ASN A 122 11.72 3.10 3.76
N CYS A 123 11.49 4.17 4.51
CA CYS A 123 12.45 5.26 4.68
C CYS A 123 13.59 4.87 5.63
N LEU A 124 13.26 4.32 6.81
CA LEU A 124 14.21 4.10 7.90
C LEU A 124 15.06 2.83 7.71
N ALA A 125 14.44 1.72 7.30
CA ALA A 125 15.12 0.43 7.24
C ALA A 125 16.34 0.42 6.30
N PRO A 126 16.31 1.02 5.10
CA PRO A 126 17.52 1.10 4.26
C PRO A 126 18.67 1.87 4.91
N ILE A 127 18.37 2.94 5.65
CA ILE A 127 19.38 3.76 6.35
C ILE A 127 20.05 2.92 7.44
N VAL A 128 19.25 2.26 8.28
CA VAL A 128 19.76 1.37 9.35
C VAL A 128 20.56 0.21 8.74
N HIS A 129 20.05 -0.40 7.66
CA HIS A 129 20.73 -1.49 6.96
C HIS A 129 22.12 -1.09 6.47
N VAL A 130 22.26 0.11 5.89
CA VAL A 130 23.55 0.62 5.44
C VAL A 130 24.50 0.83 6.62
N LEU A 131 24.05 1.43 7.72
CA LEU A 131 24.88 1.63 8.91
C LEU A 131 25.40 0.31 9.50
N LEU A 132 24.55 -0.71 9.56
CA LEU A 132 24.95 -2.04 10.02
C LEU A 132 25.92 -2.70 9.03
N LYS A 133 25.62 -2.65 7.74
CA LYS A 133 26.45 -3.27 6.69
C LYS A 133 27.84 -2.66 6.62
N GLU A 134 27.96 -1.35 6.82
CA GLU A 134 29.25 -0.64 6.81
C GLU A 134 30.00 -0.73 8.16
N GLY A 135 29.50 -1.49 9.12
CA GLY A 135 30.18 -1.79 10.38
C GLY A 135 30.10 -0.69 11.44
N PHE A 136 29.27 0.33 11.26
CA PHE A 136 29.08 1.36 12.29
C PHE A 136 28.34 0.81 13.53
N GLY A 137 27.44 -0.15 13.33
CA GLY A 137 26.54 -0.66 14.37
C GLY A 137 25.48 0.37 14.78
N VAL A 138 24.53 -0.08 15.57
CA VAL A 138 23.51 0.79 16.22
C VAL A 138 23.22 0.19 17.59
N GLU A 139 23.60 0.91 18.65
CA GLU A 139 23.32 0.47 20.03
C GLU A 139 21.94 0.95 20.45
N GLU A 140 21.62 2.22 20.22
CA GLU A 140 20.34 2.84 20.56
C GLU A 140 19.96 3.88 19.51
N GLY A 141 18.66 4.14 19.34
CA GLY A 141 18.18 5.15 18.41
C GLY A 141 16.80 5.68 18.77
N LEU A 142 16.60 6.98 18.55
CA LEU A 142 15.30 7.63 18.56
C LEU A 142 14.97 8.09 17.14
N MET A 143 13.75 7.81 16.72
CA MET A 143 13.29 8.22 15.40
C MET A 143 12.20 9.28 15.52
N THR A 144 12.41 10.39 14.81
CA THR A 144 11.39 11.39 14.57
C THR A 144 11.21 11.53 13.05
N THR A 145 9.99 11.37 12.57
CA THR A 145 9.68 11.56 11.16
C THR A 145 8.93 12.88 10.95
N VAL A 146 9.39 13.67 9.97
CA VAL A 146 8.65 14.81 9.44
C VAL A 146 7.97 14.33 8.16
N HIS A 147 6.67 14.05 8.27
CA HIS A 147 5.91 13.35 7.23
C HIS A 147 4.97 14.30 6.49
N SER A 148 4.85 14.14 5.19
CA SER A 148 3.80 14.78 4.40
C SER A 148 2.43 14.41 4.96
N TYR A 149 1.47 15.33 4.90
CA TYR A 149 0.09 14.99 5.23
C TYR A 149 -0.51 14.07 4.17
N THR A 150 -1.46 13.24 4.60
CA THR A 150 -2.06 12.18 3.80
C THR A 150 -3.58 12.29 3.79
N ALA A 151 -4.25 11.50 2.94
CA ALA A 151 -5.71 11.52 2.77
C ALA A 151 -6.51 11.24 4.06
N THR A 152 -5.89 10.67 5.10
CA THR A 152 -6.55 10.43 6.39
C THR A 152 -6.67 11.68 7.26
N GLN A 153 -5.90 12.74 6.95
CA GLN A 153 -5.92 14.01 7.65
C GLN A 153 -6.99 14.93 7.06
N LYS A 154 -7.48 15.87 7.85
CA LYS A 154 -8.56 16.76 7.44
C LYS A 154 -8.06 17.89 6.52
N THR A 155 -8.86 18.24 5.53
CA THR A 155 -8.61 19.44 4.70
C THR A 155 -8.85 20.73 5.48
N VAL A 156 -9.95 20.76 6.25
CA VAL A 156 -10.31 21.82 7.18
C VAL A 156 -10.55 21.23 8.56
N ASP A 157 -10.57 22.06 9.60
CA ASP A 157 -10.87 21.62 10.96
C ASP A 157 -12.21 20.88 11.01
N GLY A 158 -12.22 19.70 11.64
CA GLY A 158 -13.40 18.88 11.73
C GLY A 158 -13.26 17.77 12.78
N PRO A 159 -14.37 17.15 13.21
CA PRO A 159 -14.36 16.15 14.26
C PRO A 159 -13.53 14.93 13.85
N SER A 160 -12.73 14.42 14.80
CA SER A 160 -11.99 13.17 14.68
C SER A 160 -12.30 12.28 15.89
N LYS A 161 -12.77 11.06 15.63
CA LYS A 161 -13.16 10.11 16.69
C LYS A 161 -11.97 9.42 17.35
N LYS A 162 -10.87 9.24 16.61
CA LYS A 162 -9.72 8.46 17.06
C LYS A 162 -8.63 9.32 17.70
N ASP A 163 -8.42 10.51 17.18
CA ASP A 163 -7.37 11.43 17.62
C ASP A 163 -7.82 12.87 17.37
N TRP A 164 -8.02 13.62 18.42
CA TRP A 164 -8.48 15.02 18.33
C TRP A 164 -7.50 15.91 17.55
N LYS A 165 -6.19 15.66 17.67
CA LYS A 165 -5.17 16.39 16.91
C LYS A 165 -5.34 16.18 15.40
N GLY A 166 -5.70 14.97 14.99
CA GLY A 166 -6.01 14.64 13.59
C GLY A 166 -7.26 15.32 13.04
N GLY A 167 -8.04 16.02 13.87
CA GLY A 167 -9.16 16.88 13.46
C GLY A 167 -8.75 18.24 12.92
N ARG A 168 -7.48 18.62 13.04
CA ARG A 168 -6.95 19.91 12.54
C ARG A 168 -6.66 19.85 11.05
N SER A 169 -6.74 21.02 10.39
CA SER A 169 -6.39 21.18 8.98
C SER A 169 -4.93 20.80 8.72
N ALA A 170 -4.70 19.83 7.84
CA ALA A 170 -3.39 19.26 7.58
C ALA A 170 -2.42 20.24 6.92
N ALA A 171 -2.91 21.10 6.01
CA ALA A 171 -2.06 21.97 5.20
C ALA A 171 -1.39 23.09 5.99
N ILE A 172 -1.93 23.47 7.14
CA ILE A 172 -1.48 24.63 7.95
C ILE A 172 -1.09 24.26 9.38
N ASN A 173 -1.10 22.97 9.73
CA ASN A 173 -0.75 22.49 11.06
C ASN A 173 0.29 21.39 11.01
N ILE A 174 1.23 21.39 11.95
CA ILE A 174 2.06 20.24 12.28
C ILE A 174 1.28 19.42 13.30
N ILE A 175 0.85 18.23 12.89
CA ILE A 175 -0.03 17.35 13.68
C ILE A 175 0.80 16.21 14.27
N PRO A 176 1.08 16.20 15.58
CA PRO A 176 1.82 15.09 16.21
C PRO A 176 1.05 13.79 16.12
N SER A 177 1.71 12.72 15.74
CA SER A 177 1.15 11.38 15.63
C SER A 177 2.16 10.33 16.07
N SER A 178 1.70 9.16 16.47
CA SER A 178 2.55 8.00 16.75
C SER A 178 2.68 7.12 15.51
N THR A 179 3.80 6.40 15.42
CA THR A 179 4.05 5.41 14.37
C THR A 179 4.64 4.13 14.93
N GLY A 180 4.25 2.98 14.36
CA GLY A 180 4.86 1.68 14.66
C GLY A 180 6.12 1.37 13.83
N ALA A 181 6.61 2.33 13.05
CA ALA A 181 7.68 2.09 12.07
C ALA A 181 8.99 1.62 12.73
N ALA A 182 9.37 2.16 13.89
CA ALA A 182 10.57 1.72 14.60
C ALA A 182 10.51 0.22 14.98
N LYS A 183 9.35 -0.26 15.42
CA LYS A 183 9.11 -1.69 15.66
C LYS A 183 9.13 -2.50 14.36
N ALA A 184 8.57 -1.97 13.30
CA ALA A 184 8.52 -2.65 12.00
C ALA A 184 9.89 -2.77 11.32
N VAL A 185 10.84 -1.87 11.61
CA VAL A 185 12.25 -2.01 11.18
C VAL A 185 12.87 -3.29 11.73
N GLY A 186 12.60 -3.64 12.99
CA GLY A 186 13.07 -4.89 13.58
C GLY A 186 12.51 -6.16 12.91
N LEU A 187 11.40 -6.08 12.17
CA LEU A 187 10.89 -7.21 11.35
C LEU A 187 11.69 -7.36 10.05
N ALA A 188 12.14 -6.26 9.47
CA ALA A 188 12.94 -6.27 8.24
C ALA A 188 14.42 -6.54 8.52
N ILE A 189 14.93 -6.07 9.66
CA ILE A 189 16.32 -6.21 10.12
C ILE A 189 16.29 -6.80 11.53
N PRO A 190 16.27 -8.12 11.66
CA PRO A 190 16.17 -8.79 12.98
C PRO A 190 17.48 -8.88 13.77
N GLU A 191 18.54 -8.23 13.32
CA GLU A 191 19.89 -8.22 13.94
C GLU A 191 20.03 -7.15 15.01
#